data_67f1f5827e78ce0985de175128afee43
#
_entry.id   67f1f5827e78ce0985de175128afee43
#
_cell.length_a   1.000
_cell.length_b   1.000
_cell.length_c   1.000
_cell.angle_alpha   90.00
_cell.angle_beta   90.00
_cell.angle_gamma   90.00
#
_symmetry.space_group_name_H-M   'P 1'
#
loop_
_entity.id
_entity.type
_entity.pdbx_description
1 polymer ?
#
loop_
_entity_poly.entity_id
_entity_poly.type
_entity_poly.pdbx_seq_one_letter_code
_entity_poly.pdbx_strand_id
1 'polypeptide(L)'
;RPKATHEGLCPSALRAPAGMLQKLDEEMPRNFSTTEELRDIMRYYSKRGQAEMQENFYRAVYAAVRRIPAGKVATYGQIAMLAGSPRASRIVGGALHRNPEPGKTPCHRVVFRDGSLAPGFAFGGTGAQRALLEAEGVAFLPDGRVDMARHQWTGEDETL
;
A
#
# COMPACT_ATOMS: atom_id res chain seq x y z
N ARG A 1 40.10 13.65 -21.98
CA ARG A 1 39.12 12.62 -21.57
C ARG A 1 37.74 13.28 -21.57
N PRO A 2 36.73 12.78 -22.27
CA PRO A 2 35.41 13.37 -22.24
C PRO A 2 34.81 13.18 -20.86
N LYS A 3 34.36 14.28 -20.24
CA LYS A 3 33.48 14.24 -19.08
C LYS A 3 32.19 13.60 -19.56
N ALA A 4 31.80 12.49 -18.95
CA ALA A 4 30.49 11.89 -19.17
C ALA A 4 29.41 12.90 -18.74
N THR A 5 28.85 13.56 -19.71
CA THR A 5 27.65 14.39 -19.51
C THR A 5 26.47 13.44 -19.24
N HIS A 6 25.65 13.79 -18.26
CA HIS A 6 24.45 13.07 -17.82
C HIS A 6 23.31 13.04 -18.85
N GLU A 7 23.59 13.20 -20.14
CA GLU A 7 22.62 13.20 -21.22
C GLU A 7 22.43 11.78 -21.78
N GLY A 8 21.65 10.98 -21.12
CA GLY A 8 21.33 9.63 -21.58
C GLY A 8 20.51 8.78 -20.62
N LEU A 9 20.08 9.34 -19.51
CA LEU A 9 19.22 8.63 -18.56
C LEU A 9 17.77 8.59 -19.10
N CYS A 10 17.27 7.38 -19.27
CA CYS A 10 15.92 7.07 -19.71
C CYS A 10 14.87 7.86 -18.92
N PRO A 11 13.80 8.40 -19.55
CA PRO A 11 12.79 9.23 -18.87
C PRO A 11 12.05 8.55 -17.70
N SER A 12 12.15 7.24 -17.58
CA SER A 12 11.59 6.48 -16.45
C SER A 12 12.38 6.61 -15.14
N ALA A 13 13.64 7.07 -15.19
CA ALA A 13 14.45 7.31 -13.99
C ALA A 13 14.07 8.62 -13.27
N LEU A 14 13.35 9.53 -13.92
CA LEU A 14 12.94 10.84 -13.41
C LEU A 14 11.77 10.79 -12.39
N ARG A 15 11.27 9.61 -12.03
CA ARG A 15 10.20 9.45 -11.04
C ARG A 15 10.66 8.91 -9.68
N ALA A 16 11.96 8.81 -9.46
CA ALA A 16 12.48 8.45 -8.14
C ALA A 16 12.27 9.60 -7.15
N PRO A 17 11.82 9.35 -5.92
CA PRO A 17 11.72 10.40 -4.90
C PRO A 17 13.09 11.01 -4.64
N ALA A 18 13.13 12.33 -4.42
CA ALA A 18 14.36 13.12 -4.28
C ALA A 18 15.36 12.57 -3.26
N GLY A 19 14.88 11.95 -2.17
CA GLY A 19 15.72 11.31 -1.17
C GLY A 19 16.40 10.01 -1.63
N MET A 20 15.86 9.36 -2.67
CA MET A 20 16.46 8.15 -3.25
C MET A 20 17.65 8.46 -4.13
N LEU A 21 17.61 9.58 -4.87
CA LEU A 21 18.73 10.05 -5.68
C LEU A 21 19.93 10.45 -4.80
N GLN A 22 19.68 11.03 -3.64
CA GLN A 22 20.71 11.46 -2.71
C GLN A 22 21.43 10.28 -2.05
N LYS A 23 20.71 9.21 -1.69
CA LYS A 23 21.30 7.96 -1.18
C LYS A 23 22.08 7.20 -2.25
N LEU A 24 21.65 7.25 -3.51
CA LEU A 24 22.37 6.64 -4.62
C LEU A 24 23.74 7.31 -4.85
N ASP A 25 23.83 8.63 -4.66
CA ASP A 25 25.10 9.36 -4.80
C ASP A 25 26.10 9.05 -3.67
N GLU A 26 25.63 8.67 -2.49
CA GLU A 26 26.48 8.35 -1.33
C GLU A 26 26.96 6.89 -1.31
N GLU A 27 26.11 5.95 -1.77
CA GLU A 27 26.37 4.51 -1.69
C GLU A 27 26.90 3.88 -3.00
N MET A 28 26.83 4.60 -4.13
CA MET A 28 27.32 4.06 -5.41
C MET A 28 28.85 3.99 -5.45
N PRO A 29 29.43 2.81 -5.75
CA PRO A 29 30.86 2.71 -6.03
C PRO A 29 31.19 3.56 -7.25
N ARG A 30 32.16 4.47 -7.09
CA ARG A 30 32.54 5.44 -8.14
C ARG A 30 33.45 4.84 -9.21
N ASN A 31 33.87 3.60 -9.04
CA ASN A 31 34.79 2.91 -9.94
C ASN A 31 34.17 1.60 -10.43
N PHE A 32 33.71 1.59 -11.64
CA PHE A 32 33.31 0.37 -12.37
C PHE A 32 34.14 0.30 -13.67
N SER A 33 34.64 -0.88 -13.96
CA SER A 33 35.56 -1.12 -15.08
C SER A 33 34.84 -1.58 -16.33
N THR A 34 33.62 -2.13 -16.22
CA THR A 34 32.88 -2.69 -17.33
C THR A 34 31.40 -2.25 -17.36
N THR A 35 30.81 -2.27 -18.55
CA THR A 35 29.38 -1.97 -18.75
C THR A 35 28.48 -3.01 -18.06
N GLU A 36 28.97 -4.19 -17.86
CA GLU A 36 28.24 -5.30 -17.23
C GLU A 36 28.14 -5.11 -15.72
N GLU A 37 29.23 -4.72 -15.08
CA GLU A 37 29.24 -4.33 -13.66
C GLU A 37 28.27 -3.18 -13.39
N LEU A 38 28.23 -2.18 -14.27
CA LEU A 38 27.28 -1.08 -14.16
C LEU A 38 25.82 -1.56 -14.23
N ARG A 39 25.51 -2.48 -15.15
CA ARG A 39 24.15 -3.04 -15.27
C ARG A 39 23.74 -3.81 -14.03
N ASP A 40 24.61 -4.59 -13.43
CA ASP A 40 24.32 -5.38 -12.23
C ASP A 40 24.15 -4.47 -11.01
N ILE A 41 24.95 -3.45 -10.87
CA ILE A 41 24.83 -2.41 -9.86
C ILE A 41 23.48 -1.68 -10.00
N MET A 42 23.13 -1.23 -11.20
CA MET A 42 21.87 -0.55 -11.46
C MET A 42 20.66 -1.46 -11.19
N ARG A 43 20.76 -2.74 -11.51
CA ARG A 43 19.73 -3.73 -11.21
C ARG A 43 19.54 -3.95 -9.71
N TYR A 44 20.65 -4.03 -8.97
CA TYR A 44 20.64 -4.17 -7.51
C TYR A 44 19.96 -2.98 -6.81
N TYR A 45 20.37 -1.76 -7.15
CA TYR A 45 19.79 -0.54 -6.56
C TYR A 45 18.34 -0.32 -6.99
N SER A 46 17.97 -0.68 -8.22
CA SER A 46 16.58 -0.62 -8.68
C SER A 46 15.68 -1.57 -7.87
N LYS A 47 16.10 -2.79 -7.62
CA LYS A 47 15.35 -3.76 -6.80
C LYS A 47 15.23 -3.30 -5.34
N ARG A 48 16.32 -2.78 -4.78
CA ARG A 48 16.34 -2.28 -3.39
C ARG A 48 15.41 -1.07 -3.23
N GLY A 49 15.47 -0.13 -4.15
CA GLY A 49 14.57 1.03 -4.15
C GLY A 49 13.10 0.67 -4.31
N GLN A 50 12.78 -0.32 -5.15
CA GLN A 50 11.41 -0.83 -5.29
C GLN A 50 10.93 -1.49 -3.98
N ALA A 51 11.79 -2.26 -3.31
CA ALA A 51 11.46 -2.89 -2.04
C ALA A 51 11.22 -1.85 -0.94
N GLU A 52 12.06 -0.82 -0.83
CA GLU A 52 11.88 0.28 0.12
C GLU A 52 10.60 1.09 -0.14
N MET A 53 10.29 1.38 -1.40
CA MET A 53 9.04 2.05 -1.76
C MET A 53 7.82 1.20 -1.41
N GLN A 54 7.88 -0.11 -1.63
CA GLN A 54 6.80 -1.03 -1.28
C GLN A 54 6.61 -1.10 0.23
N GLU A 55 7.69 -1.18 1.00
CA GLU A 55 7.62 -1.19 2.47
C GLU A 55 7.02 0.11 3.01
N ASN A 56 7.46 1.25 2.51
CA ASN A 56 6.91 2.55 2.90
C ASN A 56 5.42 2.67 2.56
N PHE A 57 5.01 2.17 1.40
CA PHE A 57 3.61 2.12 1.02
C PHE A 57 2.79 1.21 1.95
N TYR A 58 3.30 0.04 2.32
CA TYR A 58 2.63 -0.87 3.26
C TYR A 58 2.45 -0.23 4.63
N ARG A 59 3.46 0.48 5.13
CA ARG A 59 3.35 1.25 6.39
C ARG A 59 2.25 2.31 6.31
N ALA A 60 2.18 3.04 5.19
CA ALA A 60 1.13 4.03 4.96
C ALA A 60 -0.27 3.38 4.90
N VAL A 61 -0.40 2.21 4.26
CA VAL A 61 -1.64 1.42 4.25
C VAL A 61 -2.07 1.03 5.66
N TYR A 62 -1.17 0.48 6.46
CA TYR A 62 -1.48 0.08 7.84
C TYR A 62 -1.87 1.28 8.71
N ALA A 63 -1.18 2.40 8.57
CA ALA A 63 -1.53 3.64 9.26
C ALA A 63 -2.93 4.14 8.89
N ALA A 64 -3.29 4.12 7.61
CA ALA A 64 -4.62 4.50 7.12
C ALA A 64 -5.72 3.56 7.66
N VAL A 65 -5.48 2.25 7.64
CA VAL A 65 -6.45 1.26 8.13
C VAL A 65 -6.69 1.37 9.62
N ARG A 66 -5.67 1.68 10.40
CA ARG A 66 -5.81 1.91 11.86
C ARG A 66 -6.68 3.11 12.22
N ARG A 67 -6.87 4.04 11.31
CA ARG A 67 -7.74 5.21 11.50
C ARG A 67 -9.22 4.90 11.31
N ILE A 68 -9.57 3.77 10.68
CA ILE A 68 -10.97 3.39 10.46
C ILE A 68 -11.60 3.07 11.83
N PRO A 69 -12.63 3.80 12.27
CA PRO A 69 -13.27 3.54 13.56
C PRO A 69 -14.08 2.25 13.52
N ALA A 70 -14.32 1.66 14.69
CA ALA A 70 -15.22 0.52 14.84
C ALA A 70 -16.64 0.88 14.36
N GLY A 71 -17.28 -0.03 13.64
CA GLY A 71 -18.59 0.21 13.04
C GLY A 71 -18.57 0.94 11.69
N LYS A 72 -17.39 1.25 11.18
CA LYS A 72 -17.17 1.83 9.85
C LYS A 72 -16.29 0.93 8.99
N VAL A 73 -16.44 1.07 7.69
CA VAL A 73 -15.64 0.36 6.69
C VAL A 73 -15.06 1.33 5.66
N ALA A 74 -13.91 0.99 5.11
CA ALA A 74 -13.31 1.71 4.00
C ALA A 74 -13.15 0.79 2.78
N THR A 75 -13.03 1.37 1.60
CA THR A 75 -12.75 0.62 0.39
C THR A 75 -11.25 0.50 0.13
N TYR A 76 -10.82 -0.52 -0.61
CA TYR A 76 -9.43 -0.66 -1.04
C TYR A 76 -8.92 0.58 -1.78
N GLY A 77 -9.75 1.17 -2.64
CA GLY A 77 -9.42 2.41 -3.36
C GLY A 77 -9.26 3.62 -2.44
N GLN A 78 -10.08 3.73 -1.42
CA GLN A 78 -10.00 4.78 -0.41
C GLN A 78 -8.69 4.68 0.40
N ILE A 79 -8.33 3.48 0.83
CA ILE A 79 -7.06 3.24 1.54
C ILE A 79 -5.86 3.52 0.63
N ALA A 80 -5.91 3.10 -0.63
CA ALA A 80 -4.86 3.41 -1.61
C ALA A 80 -4.66 4.92 -1.80
N MET A 81 -5.74 5.68 -1.86
CA MET A 81 -5.70 7.14 -1.95
C MET A 81 -5.07 7.77 -0.70
N LEU A 82 -5.48 7.35 0.49
CA LEU A 82 -4.92 7.83 1.77
C LEU A 82 -3.45 7.45 1.94
N ALA A 83 -3.02 6.32 1.38
CA ALA A 83 -1.62 5.90 1.37
C ALA A 83 -0.77 6.62 0.29
N GLY A 84 -1.36 7.54 -0.47
CA GLY A 84 -0.67 8.36 -1.46
C GLY A 84 -0.55 7.74 -2.86
N SER A 85 -1.21 6.62 -3.14
CA SER A 85 -1.17 5.95 -4.44
C SER A 85 -2.56 5.45 -4.88
N PRO A 86 -3.42 6.33 -5.43
CA PRO A 86 -4.83 6.01 -5.73
C PRO A 86 -5.05 4.80 -6.66
N ARG A 87 -4.05 4.45 -7.47
CA ARG A 87 -4.11 3.32 -8.41
C ARG A 87 -3.64 2.00 -7.83
N ALA A 88 -3.20 1.98 -6.57
CA ALA A 88 -2.56 0.83 -5.94
C ALA A 88 -3.51 -0.04 -5.10
N SER A 89 -4.81 -0.05 -5.39
CA SER A 89 -5.82 -0.81 -4.63
C SER A 89 -5.52 -2.31 -4.54
N ARG A 90 -4.94 -2.91 -5.60
CA ARG A 90 -4.50 -4.32 -5.56
C ARG A 90 -3.33 -4.54 -4.60
N ILE A 91 -2.40 -3.58 -4.53
CA ILE A 91 -1.25 -3.65 -3.63
C ILE A 91 -1.71 -3.49 -2.18
N VAL A 92 -2.75 -2.71 -1.92
CA VAL A 92 -3.41 -2.63 -0.61
C VAL A 92 -3.90 -4.02 -0.17
N GLY A 93 -4.57 -4.75 -1.05
CA GLY A 93 -5.00 -6.13 -0.77
C GLY A 93 -3.83 -7.03 -0.37
N GLY A 94 -2.73 -6.98 -1.10
CA GLY A 94 -1.50 -7.71 -0.78
C GLY A 94 -0.88 -7.31 0.56
N ALA A 95 -0.88 -6.03 0.90
CA ALA A 95 -0.41 -5.52 2.19
C ALA A 95 -1.26 -6.03 3.35
N LEU A 96 -2.59 -5.99 3.21
CA LEU A 96 -3.50 -6.47 4.24
C LEU A 96 -3.43 -7.97 4.44
N HIS A 97 -3.21 -8.74 3.36
CA HIS A 97 -2.99 -10.19 3.44
C HIS A 97 -1.72 -10.54 4.25
N ARG A 98 -0.71 -9.67 4.22
CA ARG A 98 0.56 -9.83 4.95
C ARG A 98 0.60 -9.06 6.27
N ASN A 99 -0.53 -8.57 6.76
CA ASN A 99 -0.61 -7.79 7.99
C ASN A 99 0.16 -8.47 9.14
N PRO A 100 1.24 -7.86 9.64
CA PRO A 100 2.04 -8.44 10.71
C PRO A 100 1.39 -8.34 12.09
N GLU A 101 0.40 -7.47 12.24
CA GLU A 101 -0.25 -7.15 13.50
C GLU A 101 -1.78 -7.16 13.38
N PRO A 102 -2.41 -8.34 13.17
CA PRO A 102 -3.87 -8.41 12.95
C PRO A 102 -4.71 -7.87 14.12
N GLY A 103 -4.18 -7.90 15.33
CA GLY A 103 -4.85 -7.33 16.49
C GLY A 103 -4.82 -5.80 16.58
N LYS A 104 -3.87 -5.16 15.91
CA LYS A 104 -3.73 -3.69 15.90
C LYS A 104 -4.23 -3.04 14.62
N THR A 105 -4.10 -3.73 13.50
CA THR A 105 -4.52 -3.24 12.19
C THR A 105 -5.80 -3.94 11.78
N PRO A 106 -6.95 -3.26 11.82
CA PRO A 106 -8.27 -3.87 11.60
C PRO A 106 -8.54 -4.10 10.11
N CYS A 107 -7.85 -5.06 9.47
CA CYS A 107 -8.00 -5.35 8.05
C CYS A 107 -9.41 -5.78 7.66
N HIS A 108 -10.20 -6.31 8.60
CA HIS A 108 -11.60 -6.68 8.37
C HIS A 108 -12.49 -5.49 8.01
N ARG A 109 -12.07 -4.26 8.34
CA ARG A 109 -12.80 -3.02 8.00
C ARG A 109 -12.56 -2.53 6.58
N VAL A 110 -11.76 -3.25 5.78
CA VAL A 110 -11.52 -2.92 4.37
C VAL A 110 -12.32 -3.87 3.49
N VAL A 111 -13.17 -3.30 2.64
CA VAL A 111 -14.11 -4.01 1.78
C VAL A 111 -14.00 -3.54 0.34
N PHE A 112 -14.65 -4.23 -0.60
CA PHE A 112 -14.76 -3.76 -1.96
C PHE A 112 -15.69 -2.54 -2.08
N ARG A 113 -15.58 -1.82 -3.18
CA ARG A 113 -16.35 -0.60 -3.43
C ARG A 113 -17.87 -0.79 -3.33
N ASP A 114 -18.35 -1.95 -3.71
CA ASP A 114 -19.78 -2.33 -3.64
C ASP A 114 -20.22 -2.86 -2.27
N GLY A 115 -19.32 -2.92 -1.29
CA GLY A 115 -19.57 -3.48 0.03
C GLY A 115 -19.33 -4.98 0.14
N SER A 116 -18.89 -5.65 -0.92
CA SER A 116 -18.57 -7.09 -0.88
C SER A 116 -17.35 -7.34 0.02
N LEU A 117 -17.38 -8.48 0.70
CA LEU A 117 -16.27 -8.94 1.52
C LEU A 117 -15.17 -9.60 0.66
N ALA A 118 -13.95 -9.60 1.17
CA ALA A 118 -12.81 -10.18 0.47
C ALA A 118 -12.85 -11.72 0.51
N PRO A 119 -12.96 -12.42 -0.63
CA PRO A 119 -12.96 -13.89 -0.65
C PRO A 119 -11.67 -14.49 -0.06
N GLY A 120 -10.55 -13.78 -0.24
CA GLY A 120 -9.24 -14.16 0.25
C GLY A 120 -8.86 -13.53 1.60
N PHE A 121 -9.82 -13.20 2.46
CA PHE A 121 -9.51 -12.67 3.79
C PHE A 121 -8.61 -13.62 4.57
N ALA A 122 -7.39 -13.17 4.87
CA ALA A 122 -6.29 -14.04 5.37
C ALA A 122 -6.57 -14.67 6.75
N PHE A 123 -7.50 -14.08 7.50
CA PHE A 123 -7.76 -14.45 8.90
C PHE A 123 -9.09 -15.20 9.07
N GLY A 124 -9.41 -16.10 8.16
CA GLY A 124 -10.57 -16.99 8.26
C GLY A 124 -11.64 -16.81 7.18
N GLY A 125 -11.32 -16.13 6.09
CA GLY A 125 -12.24 -15.95 4.95
C GLY A 125 -13.38 -14.97 5.19
N THR A 126 -14.36 -14.96 4.26
CA THR A 126 -15.49 -14.01 4.30
C THR A 126 -16.37 -14.18 5.54
N GLY A 127 -16.53 -15.39 6.04
CA GLY A 127 -17.33 -15.66 7.25
C GLY A 127 -16.73 -15.01 8.50
N ALA A 128 -15.43 -15.10 8.67
CA ALA A 128 -14.71 -14.46 9.77
C ALA A 128 -14.73 -12.94 9.66
N GLN A 129 -14.52 -12.41 8.47
CA GLN A 129 -14.61 -10.97 8.22
C GLN A 129 -16.00 -10.44 8.56
N ARG A 130 -17.04 -11.14 8.12
CA ARG A 130 -18.42 -10.78 8.44
C ARG A 130 -18.69 -10.77 9.95
N ALA A 131 -18.29 -11.82 10.64
CA ALA A 131 -18.48 -11.93 12.08
C ALA A 131 -17.84 -10.78 12.87
N LEU A 132 -16.62 -10.38 12.48
CA LEU A 132 -15.91 -9.25 13.08
C LEU A 132 -16.64 -7.92 12.84
N LEU A 133 -17.14 -7.70 11.63
CA LEU A 133 -17.90 -6.49 11.30
C LEU A 133 -19.26 -6.44 12.01
N GLU A 134 -19.98 -7.57 12.07
CA GLU A 134 -21.24 -7.67 12.82
C GLU A 134 -21.05 -7.41 14.32
N ALA A 135 -19.96 -7.89 14.89
CA ALA A 135 -19.60 -7.61 16.28
C ALA A 135 -19.34 -6.10 16.55
N GLU A 136 -18.94 -5.36 15.53
CA GLU A 136 -18.78 -3.90 15.59
C GLU A 136 -20.06 -3.12 15.24
N GLY A 137 -21.17 -3.81 15.00
CA GLY A 137 -22.44 -3.19 14.68
C GLY A 137 -22.64 -2.79 13.21
N VAL A 138 -21.82 -3.31 12.30
CA VAL A 138 -21.96 -3.07 10.87
C VAL A 138 -23.16 -3.83 10.31
N ALA A 139 -24.07 -3.12 9.66
CA ALA A 139 -25.24 -3.71 9.02
C ALA A 139 -24.91 -4.24 7.61
N PHE A 140 -25.55 -5.34 7.25
CA PHE A 140 -25.45 -5.97 5.94
C PHE A 140 -26.78 -5.89 5.19
N LEU A 141 -26.68 -5.73 3.87
CA LEU A 141 -27.82 -5.83 2.98
C LEU A 141 -28.29 -7.29 2.83
N PRO A 142 -29.52 -7.53 2.33
CA PRO A 142 -30.03 -8.90 2.12
C PRO A 142 -29.16 -9.77 1.21
N ASP A 143 -28.40 -9.17 0.30
CA ASP A 143 -27.48 -9.85 -0.60
C ASP A 143 -26.10 -10.19 0.04
N GLY A 144 -25.90 -9.84 1.31
CA GLY A 144 -24.67 -10.14 2.06
C GLY A 144 -23.56 -9.08 1.96
N ARG A 145 -23.80 -7.99 1.26
CA ARG A 145 -22.86 -6.85 1.20
C ARG A 145 -23.06 -5.91 2.39
N VAL A 146 -22.00 -5.20 2.76
CA VAL A 146 -22.10 -4.14 3.76
C VAL A 146 -23.00 -3.01 3.26
N ASP A 147 -23.84 -2.48 4.13
CA ASP A 147 -24.62 -1.26 3.85
C ASP A 147 -23.69 -0.05 3.85
N MET A 148 -23.12 0.23 2.67
CA MET A 148 -22.13 1.31 2.48
C MET A 148 -22.72 2.69 2.75
N ALA A 149 -24.03 2.89 2.53
CA ALA A 149 -24.67 4.17 2.78
C ALA A 149 -24.62 4.56 4.27
N ARG A 150 -24.63 3.57 5.15
CA ARG A 150 -24.61 3.77 6.61
C ARG A 150 -23.23 3.67 7.23
N HIS A 151 -22.36 2.83 6.68
CA HIS A 151 -21.13 2.40 7.33
C HIS A 151 -19.83 2.80 6.62
N GLN A 152 -19.88 3.39 5.42
CA GLN A 152 -18.67 3.84 4.74
C GLN A 152 -18.02 4.98 5.54
N TRP A 153 -16.73 4.80 5.87
CA TRP A 153 -15.95 5.84 6.50
C TRP A 153 -15.64 6.98 5.52
N THR A 154 -15.74 8.22 5.96
CA THR A 154 -15.50 9.40 5.13
C THR A 154 -14.01 9.74 4.96
N GLY A 155 -13.14 9.10 5.74
CA GLY A 155 -11.71 9.41 5.76
C GLY A 155 -11.33 10.53 6.73
N GLU A 156 -12.31 11.16 7.35
CA GLU A 156 -12.11 12.14 8.40
C GLU A 156 -12.18 11.46 9.77
N ASP A 157 -11.32 11.85 10.68
CA ASP A 157 -11.43 11.44 12.06
C ASP A 157 -12.68 12.14 12.63
N GLU A 158 -13.69 11.35 12.98
CA GLU A 158 -14.83 11.89 13.73
C GLU A 158 -14.33 12.32 15.11
N THR A 159 -13.71 13.48 15.16
CA THR A 159 -13.44 14.18 16.43
C THR A 159 -14.77 14.75 16.93
N LEU A 160 -15.37 14.03 17.84
CA LEU A 160 -16.41 14.60 18.68
C LEU A 160 -15.82 15.65 19.60
#